data_ef1cbb63bb3828c9e21cabc2db3af353
#
_entry.id   ef1cbb63bb3828c9e21cabc2db3af353
#
_cell.length_a   1.000
_cell.length_b   1.000
_cell.length_c   1.000
_cell.angle_alpha   90.00
_cell.angle_beta   90.00
_cell.angle_gamma   90.00
#
_symmetry.space_group_name_H-M   'P 1'
#
loop_
_entity.id
_entity.type
_entity.pdbx_description
1 polymer ?
#
loop_
_entity_poly.entity_id
_entity_poly.type
_entity_poly.pdbx_seq_one_letter_code
_entity_poly.pdbx_strand_id
1 'polypeptide(L)'
;TSRGLGDVYKRQIHDRLPLSEVPPLTEKEYFTCGCTALLDAVGGAIHHIGNIHKYARREDVPEKTMFIITTDGYENASRRYDYERVRRMIERQKEKYGWEFLFLGANIDAAKEAACFGIGADRAVNYKCDEAGTALNYEVISEAVCSVRAARPLSADWKRRIDEDVQKRGR
;
A
#
# COMPACT_ATOMS: atom_id res chain seq x y z
N THR A 1 29.13 -8.30 -14.78
CA THR A 1 28.46 -7.76 -13.59
C THR A 1 27.82 -8.90 -12.82
N SER A 2 28.46 -9.25 -11.71
CA SER A 2 27.96 -10.23 -10.74
C SER A 2 26.61 -9.73 -10.21
N ARG A 3 25.52 -10.31 -10.67
CA ARG A 3 24.20 -10.15 -10.03
C ARG A 3 24.19 -11.10 -8.86
N GLY A 4 24.44 -10.58 -7.64
CA GLY A 4 24.30 -11.34 -6.42
C GLY A 4 22.88 -11.89 -6.29
N LEU A 5 22.76 -13.19 -6.04
CA LEU A 5 21.55 -13.85 -5.54
C LEU A 5 21.11 -13.14 -4.24
N GLY A 6 20.13 -12.28 -4.29
CA GLY A 6 19.64 -11.56 -3.12
C GLY A 6 19.19 -10.11 -3.36
N ASP A 7 19.25 -9.62 -4.58
CA ASP A 7 18.62 -8.34 -4.89
C ASP A 7 17.09 -8.54 -4.96
N VAL A 8 16.42 -8.16 -3.88
CA VAL A 8 14.97 -8.02 -3.87
C VAL A 8 14.66 -6.80 -4.74
N TYR A 9 14.29 -7.07 -5.98
CA TYR A 9 14.00 -6.00 -6.93
C TYR A 9 12.68 -5.34 -6.56
N LYS A 10 12.70 -4.03 -6.30
CA LYS A 10 11.52 -3.21 -6.45
C LYS A 10 11.11 -3.28 -7.92
N ARG A 11 10.11 -4.09 -8.24
CA ARG A 11 9.53 -4.13 -9.57
C ARG A 11 8.31 -3.22 -9.61
N GLN A 12 8.45 -2.09 -10.28
CA GLN A 12 7.32 -1.24 -10.58
C GLN A 12 6.68 -1.74 -11.88
N ILE A 13 5.40 -2.11 -11.83
CA ILE A 13 4.66 -2.61 -13.00
C ILE A 13 4.09 -1.43 -13.79
N HIS A 14 3.48 -0.48 -13.10
CA HIS A 14 2.91 0.73 -13.71
C HIS A 14 3.47 1.96 -13.02
N ASP A 15 3.66 3.04 -13.77
CA ASP A 15 4.07 4.34 -13.24
C ASP A 15 3.13 5.43 -13.75
N ARG A 16 2.22 5.89 -12.89
CA ARG A 16 1.33 7.04 -13.12
C ARG A 16 0.51 6.94 -14.41
N LEU A 17 0.00 5.75 -14.71
CA LEU A 17 -0.89 5.56 -15.83
C LEU A 17 -2.31 6.07 -15.50
N PRO A 18 -3.00 6.68 -16.45
CA PRO A 18 -4.45 6.89 -16.37
C PRO A 18 -5.13 5.54 -16.14
N LEU A 19 -6.15 5.50 -15.28
CA LEU A 19 -6.84 4.25 -14.94
C LEU A 19 -7.37 3.51 -16.19
N SER A 20 -7.82 4.27 -17.22
CA SER A 20 -8.28 3.73 -18.48
C SER A 20 -7.20 3.04 -19.32
N GLU A 21 -5.93 3.27 -19.00
CA GLU A 21 -4.77 2.73 -19.72
C GLU A 21 -4.09 1.59 -18.98
N VAL A 22 -4.55 1.27 -17.75
CA VAL A 22 -3.99 0.17 -16.95
C VAL A 22 -4.48 -1.17 -17.51
N PRO A 23 -3.58 -2.00 -18.09
CA PRO A 23 -3.96 -3.32 -18.59
C PRO A 23 -4.17 -4.29 -17.40
N PRO A 24 -4.95 -5.36 -17.58
CA PRO A 24 -5.03 -6.44 -16.61
C PRO A 24 -3.65 -7.05 -16.34
N LEU A 25 -3.37 -7.36 -15.07
CA LEU A 25 -2.17 -8.09 -14.69
C LEU A 25 -2.25 -9.53 -15.21
N THR A 26 -1.12 -10.04 -15.72
CA THR A 26 -0.97 -11.42 -16.16
C THR A 26 0.11 -12.13 -15.35
N GLU A 27 0.25 -13.44 -15.51
CA GLU A 27 1.31 -14.24 -14.88
C GLU A 27 2.73 -13.78 -15.25
N LYS A 28 2.88 -12.99 -16.33
CA LYS A 28 4.18 -12.42 -16.74
C LYS A 28 4.61 -11.26 -15.84
N GLU A 29 3.64 -10.49 -15.35
CA GLU A 29 3.89 -9.34 -14.49
C GLU A 29 3.92 -9.72 -13.01
N TYR A 30 3.16 -10.74 -12.61
CA TYR A 30 3.04 -11.19 -11.22
C TYR A 30 3.73 -12.53 -11.00
N PHE A 31 4.70 -12.56 -10.09
CA PHE A 31 5.32 -13.78 -9.58
C PHE A 31 5.76 -13.60 -8.13
N THR A 32 5.71 -14.66 -7.36
CA THR A 32 6.14 -14.69 -5.95
C THR A 32 7.61 -15.05 -5.86
N CYS A 33 8.38 -14.37 -5.01
CA CYS A 33 9.82 -14.63 -4.85
C CYS A 33 10.27 -14.88 -3.40
N GLY A 34 9.35 -15.13 -2.49
CA GLY A 34 9.66 -15.59 -1.12
C GLY A 34 10.35 -14.60 -0.19
N CYS A 35 10.64 -13.38 -0.65
CA CYS A 35 11.22 -12.30 0.15
C CYS A 35 10.36 -11.05 0.08
N THR A 36 10.18 -10.38 1.22
CA THR A 36 9.35 -9.17 1.34
C THR A 36 10.21 -7.98 1.75
N ALA A 37 10.60 -7.14 0.79
CA ALA A 37 11.30 -5.87 1.01
C ALA A 37 10.31 -4.72 1.10
N LEU A 38 9.41 -4.78 2.08
CA LEU A 38 8.26 -3.87 2.21
C LEU A 38 8.70 -2.43 2.47
N LEU A 39 9.69 -2.23 3.36
CA LEU A 39 10.22 -0.89 3.67
C LEU A 39 10.87 -0.25 2.44
N ASP A 40 11.64 -1.02 1.67
CA ASP A 40 12.27 -0.52 0.44
C ASP A 40 11.23 -0.19 -0.64
N ALA A 41 10.16 -0.97 -0.74
CA ALA A 41 9.06 -0.72 -1.67
C ALA A 41 8.29 0.55 -1.29
N VAL A 42 7.85 0.65 -0.03
CA VAL A 42 7.05 1.79 0.47
C VAL A 42 7.89 3.07 0.47
N GLY A 43 9.08 3.04 1.08
CA GLY A 43 9.96 4.21 1.14
C GLY A 43 10.38 4.70 -0.25
N GLY A 44 10.70 3.76 -1.15
CA GLY A 44 11.02 4.08 -2.54
C GLY A 44 9.84 4.70 -3.31
N ALA A 45 8.63 4.18 -3.13
CA ALA A 45 7.42 4.71 -3.78
C ALA A 45 7.08 6.12 -3.26
N ILE A 46 7.13 6.34 -1.94
CA ILE A 46 6.91 7.66 -1.35
C ILE A 46 7.94 8.67 -1.86
N HIS A 47 9.21 8.29 -1.91
CA HIS A 47 10.27 9.15 -2.43
C HIS A 47 10.01 9.50 -3.90
N HIS A 48 9.69 8.51 -4.73
CA HIS A 48 9.43 8.70 -6.16
C HIS A 48 8.27 9.66 -6.41
N ILE A 49 7.09 9.36 -5.86
CA ILE A 49 5.91 10.20 -6.05
C ILE A 49 6.08 11.57 -5.39
N GLY A 50 6.68 11.64 -4.21
CA GLY A 50 6.95 12.90 -3.53
C GLY A 50 7.88 13.83 -4.33
N ASN A 51 8.89 13.28 -5.02
CA ASN A 51 9.74 14.06 -5.92
C ASN A 51 8.98 14.53 -7.16
N ILE A 52 8.12 13.68 -7.75
CA ILE A 52 7.28 14.09 -8.87
C ILE A 52 6.40 15.27 -8.47
N HIS A 53 5.67 15.18 -7.36
CA HIS A 53 4.82 16.27 -6.87
C HIS A 53 5.61 17.55 -6.55
N LYS A 54 6.85 17.41 -6.06
CA LYS A 54 7.70 18.55 -5.73
C LYS A 54 8.13 19.36 -6.96
N TYR A 55 8.35 18.70 -8.08
CA TYR A 55 8.88 19.32 -9.31
C TYR A 55 7.81 19.50 -10.41
N ALA A 56 6.63 18.93 -10.24
CA ALA A 56 5.51 19.14 -11.13
C ALA A 56 4.95 20.57 -11.00
N ARG A 57 4.29 21.06 -12.06
CA ARG A 57 3.50 22.28 -11.95
C ARG A 57 2.34 22.05 -10.98
N ARG A 58 1.92 23.08 -10.27
CA ARG A 58 0.87 22.98 -9.25
C ARG A 58 -0.44 22.36 -9.78
N GLU A 59 -0.79 22.67 -11.01
CA GLU A 59 -1.97 22.16 -11.72
C GLU A 59 -1.87 20.68 -12.10
N ASP A 60 -0.64 20.14 -12.17
CA ASP A 60 -0.38 18.72 -12.50
C ASP A 60 -0.27 17.84 -11.25
N VAL A 61 -0.26 18.44 -10.06
CA VAL A 61 -0.22 17.68 -8.79
C VAL A 61 -1.65 17.25 -8.43
N PRO A 62 -1.90 15.95 -8.23
CA PRO A 62 -3.21 15.47 -7.80
C PRO A 62 -3.66 16.09 -6.47
N GLU A 63 -4.92 16.49 -6.38
CA GLU A 63 -5.50 17.02 -5.14
C GLU A 63 -5.46 16.01 -3.99
N LYS A 64 -5.55 14.71 -4.33
CA LYS A 64 -5.55 13.59 -3.37
C LYS A 64 -4.56 12.52 -3.81
N THR A 65 -3.81 12.03 -2.85
CA THR A 65 -2.90 10.90 -3.05
C THR A 65 -3.22 9.84 -2.00
N MET A 66 -3.47 8.62 -2.45
CA MET A 66 -3.72 7.47 -1.59
C MET A 66 -2.68 6.39 -1.85
N PHE A 67 -2.03 5.92 -0.79
CA PHE A 67 -1.15 4.77 -0.80
C PHE A 67 -1.87 3.57 -0.19
N ILE A 68 -1.94 2.48 -0.94
CA ILE A 68 -2.51 1.22 -0.49
C ILE A 68 -1.38 0.21 -0.43
N ILE A 69 -1.07 -0.23 0.78
CA ILE A 69 -0.03 -1.20 1.06
C ILE A 69 -0.71 -2.53 1.32
N THR A 70 -0.44 -3.51 0.47
CA THR A 70 -0.96 -4.89 0.64
C THR A 70 0.21 -5.84 0.76
N THR A 71 0.22 -6.67 1.81
CA THR A 71 1.26 -7.66 2.05
C THR A 71 0.67 -8.95 2.63
N ASP A 72 1.26 -10.08 2.29
CA ASP A 72 0.94 -11.41 2.83
C ASP A 72 1.99 -11.94 3.82
N GLY A 73 2.96 -11.10 4.20
CA GLY A 73 4.03 -11.45 5.12
C GLY A 73 4.67 -10.24 5.78
N TYR A 74 5.51 -10.53 6.79
CA TYR A 74 6.32 -9.53 7.47
C TYR A 74 7.48 -9.05 6.60
N GLU A 75 7.93 -7.82 6.87
CA GLU A 75 9.19 -7.27 6.35
C GLU A 75 10.37 -8.20 6.71
N ASN A 76 11.20 -8.59 5.74
CA ASN A 76 12.33 -9.47 5.99
C ASN A 76 13.55 -9.26 5.08
N ALA A 77 13.51 -8.32 4.15
CA ALA A 77 14.53 -8.23 3.10
C ALA A 77 14.97 -6.81 2.72
N SER A 78 14.41 -5.78 3.33
CA SER A 78 14.77 -4.39 3.02
C SER A 78 16.19 -4.06 3.48
N ARG A 79 16.88 -3.24 2.70
CA ARG A 79 18.28 -2.85 2.95
C ARG A 79 18.52 -1.34 2.88
N ARG A 80 17.60 -0.58 2.27
CA ARG A 80 17.76 0.85 1.99
C ARG A 80 16.99 1.75 2.95
N TYR A 81 15.88 1.23 3.47
CA TYR A 81 14.99 1.92 4.38
C TYR A 81 14.76 1.09 5.63
N ASP A 82 14.69 1.76 6.77
CA ASP A 82 14.27 1.23 8.05
C ASP A 82 12.88 1.75 8.44
N TYR A 83 12.27 1.16 9.48
CA TYR A 83 10.94 1.54 9.98
C TYR A 83 10.87 3.01 10.38
N GLU A 84 11.87 3.51 11.08
CA GLU A 84 11.90 4.90 11.56
C GLU A 84 11.90 5.89 10.40
N ARG A 85 12.69 5.63 9.39
CA ARG A 85 12.78 6.46 8.18
C ARG A 85 11.47 6.45 7.40
N VAL A 86 10.89 5.28 7.14
CA VAL A 86 9.62 5.15 6.41
C VAL A 86 8.49 5.80 7.20
N ARG A 87 8.43 5.59 8.52
CA ARG A 87 7.44 6.22 9.40
C ARG A 87 7.50 7.74 9.30
N ARG A 88 8.67 8.34 9.43
CA ARG A 88 8.85 9.81 9.28
C ARG A 88 8.40 10.31 7.89
N MET A 89 8.66 9.52 6.85
CA MET A 89 8.20 9.85 5.50
C MET A 89 6.67 9.83 5.42
N ILE A 90 6.02 8.81 5.95
CA ILE A 90 4.55 8.69 5.96
C ILE A 90 3.93 9.83 6.78
N GLU A 91 4.40 10.07 8.01
CA GLU A 91 3.91 11.14 8.87
C GLU A 91 4.00 12.50 8.15
N ARG A 92 5.15 12.79 7.54
CA ARG A 92 5.32 14.02 6.76
C ARG A 92 4.34 14.15 5.59
N GLN A 93 4.09 13.07 4.84
CA GLN A 93 3.17 13.13 3.72
C GLN A 93 1.72 13.32 4.18
N LYS A 94 1.33 12.68 5.29
CA LYS A 94 0.01 12.87 5.92
C LYS A 94 -0.18 14.31 6.39
N GLU A 95 0.74 14.82 7.19
CA GLU A 95 0.62 16.13 7.84
C GLU A 95 0.72 17.29 6.85
N LYS A 96 1.71 17.23 5.95
CA LYS A 96 2.01 18.36 5.06
C LYS A 96 1.22 18.36 3.76
N TYR A 97 0.88 17.18 3.24
CA TYR A 97 0.30 17.04 1.91
C TYR A 97 -1.05 16.33 1.90
N GLY A 98 -1.55 15.90 3.05
CA GLY A 98 -2.86 15.25 3.17
C GLY A 98 -2.93 13.89 2.47
N TRP A 99 -1.81 13.17 2.36
CA TRP A 99 -1.83 11.84 1.78
C TRP A 99 -2.54 10.85 2.70
N GLU A 100 -3.30 9.94 2.11
CA GLU A 100 -3.95 8.83 2.81
C GLU A 100 -3.14 7.56 2.64
N PHE A 101 -3.07 6.75 3.73
CA PHE A 101 -2.38 5.47 3.73
C PHE A 101 -3.30 4.40 4.27
N LEU A 102 -3.47 3.30 3.51
CA LEU A 102 -4.16 2.09 3.94
C LEU A 102 -3.16 0.93 4.01
N PHE A 103 -3.31 0.08 5.01
CA PHE A 103 -2.48 -1.10 5.21
C PHE A 103 -3.36 -2.35 5.32
N LEU A 104 -3.17 -3.29 4.38
CA LEU A 104 -3.88 -4.56 4.35
C LEU A 104 -2.86 -5.69 4.51
N GLY A 105 -2.97 -6.45 5.60
CA GLY A 105 -2.06 -7.53 5.93
C GLY A 105 -2.76 -8.88 5.97
N ALA A 106 -2.17 -9.90 5.35
CA ALA A 106 -2.56 -11.28 5.54
C ALA A 106 -1.44 -12.04 6.28
N ASN A 107 -1.81 -13.04 7.07
CA ASN A 107 -0.86 -13.87 7.83
C ASN A 107 0.05 -13.11 8.80
N ILE A 108 -0.30 -11.87 9.13
CA ILE A 108 0.43 -10.99 10.04
C ILE A 108 -0.56 -10.28 10.98
N ASP A 109 -0.07 -9.59 11.99
CA ASP A 109 -0.86 -8.61 12.74
C ASP A 109 -0.80 -7.26 12.01
N ALA A 110 -1.77 -7.02 11.13
CA ALA A 110 -1.78 -5.83 10.27
C ALA A 110 -1.84 -4.51 11.08
N ALA A 111 -2.54 -4.48 12.21
CA ALA A 111 -2.62 -3.27 13.03
C ALA A 111 -1.29 -2.96 13.71
N LYS A 112 -0.60 -3.99 14.22
CA LYS A 112 0.72 -3.85 14.83
C LYS A 112 1.77 -3.45 13.80
N GLU A 113 1.78 -4.10 12.64
CA GLU A 113 2.71 -3.79 11.58
C GLU A 113 2.49 -2.37 11.04
N ALA A 114 1.25 -1.97 10.76
CA ALA A 114 0.88 -0.63 10.34
C ALA A 114 1.34 0.46 11.33
N ALA A 115 1.24 0.18 12.64
CA ALA A 115 1.73 1.11 13.68
C ALA A 115 3.24 1.35 13.58
N CYS A 116 4.03 0.34 13.18
CA CYS A 116 5.46 0.51 12.93
C CYS A 116 5.73 1.50 11.79
N PHE A 117 4.82 1.57 10.81
CA PHE A 117 4.84 2.54 9.72
C PHE A 117 4.23 3.93 10.08
N GLY A 118 3.69 4.12 11.27
CA GLY A 118 2.95 5.34 11.64
C GLY A 118 1.56 5.43 11.00
N ILE A 119 0.99 4.28 10.62
CA ILE A 119 -0.38 4.16 10.10
C ILE A 119 -1.29 3.71 11.25
N GLY A 120 -2.37 4.45 11.50
CA GLY A 120 -3.31 4.14 12.57
C GLY A 120 -4.08 2.85 12.33
N ALA A 121 -4.55 2.22 13.42
CA ALA A 121 -5.34 0.99 13.35
C ALA A 121 -6.68 1.17 12.59
N ASP A 122 -7.20 2.38 12.53
CA ASP A 122 -8.37 2.74 11.73
C ASP A 122 -8.11 2.69 10.22
N ARG A 123 -6.84 2.63 9.80
CA ARG A 123 -6.37 2.52 8.42
C ARG A 123 -5.69 1.18 8.12
N ALA A 124 -5.73 0.24 9.07
CA ALA A 124 -5.15 -1.08 8.94
C ALA A 124 -6.23 -2.17 9.06
N VAL A 125 -6.10 -3.24 8.28
CA VAL A 125 -7.02 -4.38 8.32
C VAL A 125 -6.30 -5.68 8.00
N ASN A 126 -6.69 -6.74 8.70
CA ASN A 126 -6.31 -8.11 8.37
C ASN A 126 -7.29 -8.67 7.33
N TYR A 127 -6.79 -9.40 6.34
CA TYR A 127 -7.63 -10.07 5.36
C TYR A 127 -7.24 -11.54 5.18
N LYS A 128 -8.15 -12.33 4.60
CA LYS A 128 -7.89 -13.73 4.21
C LYS A 128 -7.20 -13.76 2.85
N CYS A 129 -6.00 -14.37 2.80
CA CYS A 129 -5.22 -14.53 1.58
C CYS A 129 -5.72 -15.73 0.76
N ASP A 130 -6.98 -15.69 0.36
CA ASP A 130 -7.63 -16.61 -0.56
C ASP A 130 -8.40 -15.84 -1.64
N GLU A 131 -8.96 -16.52 -2.60
CA GLU A 131 -9.67 -15.92 -3.72
C GLU A 131 -10.80 -14.98 -3.25
N ALA A 132 -11.65 -15.45 -2.32
CA ALA A 132 -12.78 -14.68 -1.81
C ALA A 132 -12.34 -13.45 -0.99
N GLY A 133 -11.35 -13.61 -0.10
CA GLY A 133 -10.80 -12.52 0.70
C GLY A 133 -10.07 -11.49 -0.14
N THR A 134 -9.35 -11.93 -1.16
CA THR A 134 -8.68 -11.04 -2.11
C THR A 134 -9.69 -10.25 -2.95
N ALA A 135 -10.73 -10.91 -3.46
CA ALA A 135 -11.80 -10.23 -4.21
C ALA A 135 -12.51 -9.17 -3.33
N LEU A 136 -12.86 -9.53 -2.09
CA LEU A 136 -13.47 -8.61 -1.13
C LEU A 136 -12.56 -7.40 -0.84
N ASN A 137 -11.24 -7.61 -0.70
CA ASN A 137 -10.29 -6.52 -0.53
C ASN A 137 -10.35 -5.52 -1.68
N TYR A 138 -10.32 -6.00 -2.92
CA TYR A 138 -10.37 -5.10 -4.08
C TYR A 138 -11.70 -4.35 -4.19
N GLU A 139 -12.83 -4.96 -3.82
CA GLU A 139 -14.11 -4.26 -3.74
C GLU A 139 -14.07 -3.12 -2.73
N VAL A 140 -13.65 -3.42 -1.49
CA VAL A 140 -13.59 -2.44 -0.40
C VAL A 140 -12.57 -1.33 -0.70
N ILE A 141 -11.42 -1.66 -1.27
CA ILE A 141 -10.44 -0.66 -1.72
C ILE A 141 -11.05 0.25 -2.79
N SER A 142 -11.80 -0.32 -3.74
CA SER A 142 -12.46 0.47 -4.79
C SER A 142 -13.47 1.45 -4.20
N GLU A 143 -14.25 1.05 -3.21
CA GLU A 143 -15.17 1.93 -2.48
C GLU A 143 -14.42 3.05 -1.73
N ALA A 144 -13.30 2.71 -1.07
CA ALA A 144 -12.44 3.69 -0.40
C ALA A 144 -11.85 4.72 -1.38
N VAL A 145 -11.35 4.27 -2.53
CA VAL A 145 -10.84 5.14 -3.59
C VAL A 145 -11.94 6.06 -4.14
N CYS A 146 -13.14 5.52 -4.38
CA CYS A 146 -14.29 6.31 -4.83
C CYS A 146 -14.68 7.39 -3.81
N SER A 147 -14.62 7.08 -2.50
CA SER A 147 -14.90 8.05 -1.44
C SER A 147 -13.88 9.19 -1.43
N VAL A 148 -12.59 8.86 -1.51
CA VAL A 148 -11.52 9.88 -1.56
C VAL A 148 -11.60 10.74 -2.81
N ARG A 149 -11.88 10.15 -3.98
CA ARG A 149 -12.08 10.88 -5.25
C ARG A 149 -13.27 11.83 -5.18
N ALA A 150 -14.33 11.47 -4.46
CA ALA A 150 -15.49 12.32 -4.21
C ALA A 150 -15.26 13.36 -3.10
N ALA A 151 -14.00 13.57 -2.67
CA ALA A 151 -13.61 14.43 -1.55
C ALA A 151 -14.35 14.14 -0.24
N ARG A 152 -14.85 12.91 -0.06
CA ARG A 152 -15.46 12.46 1.19
C ARG A 152 -14.39 11.90 2.12
N PRO A 153 -14.42 12.23 3.43
CA PRO A 153 -13.48 11.65 4.38
C PRO A 153 -13.69 10.13 4.45
N LEU A 154 -12.59 9.38 4.48
CA LEU A 154 -12.65 7.94 4.68
C LEU A 154 -12.97 7.66 6.15
N SER A 155 -14.16 7.11 6.43
CA SER A 155 -14.57 6.73 7.79
C SER A 155 -13.73 5.55 8.30
N ALA A 156 -13.72 5.31 9.63
CA ALA A 156 -13.09 4.12 10.19
C ALA A 156 -13.79 2.81 9.76
N ASP A 157 -15.05 2.91 9.35
CA ASP A 157 -15.88 1.76 8.92
C ASP A 157 -15.56 1.24 7.52
N TRP A 158 -14.64 1.89 6.78
CA TRP A 158 -14.27 1.48 5.43
C TRP A 158 -13.91 0.00 5.33
N LYS A 159 -13.33 -0.57 6.38
CA LYS A 159 -12.83 -1.94 6.45
C LYS A 159 -13.81 -2.95 7.06
N ARG A 160 -15.00 -2.52 7.51
CA ARG A 160 -15.95 -3.36 8.25
C ARG A 160 -16.25 -4.68 7.57
N ARG A 161 -16.47 -4.69 6.25
CA ARG A 161 -16.74 -5.92 5.48
C ARG A 161 -15.59 -6.92 5.54
N ILE A 162 -14.37 -6.44 5.51
CA ILE A 162 -13.17 -7.30 5.62
C ILE A 162 -13.04 -7.84 7.04
N ASP A 163 -13.22 -7.00 8.07
CA ASP A 163 -13.18 -7.42 9.47
C ASP A 163 -14.25 -8.49 9.77
N GLU A 164 -15.49 -8.32 9.27
CA GLU A 164 -16.57 -9.30 9.40
C GLU A 164 -16.23 -10.62 8.70
N ASP A 165 -15.64 -10.58 7.51
CA ASP A 165 -15.24 -11.78 6.78
C ASP A 165 -14.17 -12.58 7.54
N VAL A 166 -13.14 -11.90 8.06
CA VAL A 166 -12.09 -12.54 8.88
C VAL A 166 -12.68 -13.15 10.16
N GLN A 167 -13.62 -12.46 10.81
CA GLN A 167 -14.28 -12.99 12.02
C GLN A 167 -15.12 -14.22 11.73
N LYS A 168 -15.93 -14.21 10.66
CA LYS A 168 -16.80 -15.32 10.27
C LYS A 168 -16.03 -16.56 9.84
N ARG A 169 -14.90 -16.39 9.16
CA ARG A 169 -14.09 -17.51 8.64
C ARG A 169 -12.96 -17.95 9.57
N GLY A 170 -12.85 -17.34 10.75
CA GLY A 170 -11.77 -17.60 11.70
C GLY A 170 -10.41 -17.04 11.25
N ARG A 171 -9.47 -17.03 12.15
CA ARG A 171 -8.07 -16.63 11.85
C ARG A 171 -7.33 -17.71 11.11
#